data_bc30832a6a1c57d29b1ba454417530ac
#
_entry.id   bc30832a6a1c57d29b1ba454417530ac
#
_cell.length_a   1.000
_cell.length_b   1.000
_cell.length_c   1.000
_cell.angle_alpha   90.00
_cell.angle_beta   90.00
_cell.angle_gamma   90.00
#
_symmetry.space_group_name_H-M   'P 1'
#
loop_
_entity.id
_entity.type
_entity.pdbx_description
1 polymer ?
#
loop_
_entity_poly.entity_id
_entity_poly.type
_entity_poly.pdbx_seq_one_letter_code
_entity_poly.pdbx_strand_id
1 'polypeptide(L)'
;MKYKPNPLIYAADKDFYSSFKLTITMRSPVNHTALARAVGAAMTRYPYFCVFPEKVGESIVLTFNQRSVPVFDDERCVVLGSEECNGHLLCFGCRENQIFLHASHYIADGMGIDPLLKTVLYLYAAEEYGTDGLQTERIHLPDEAIADEEYAYPFPDAPFEIDNALPLRKAPDNAYGLNPDAFDKDGLYAYHLHIPQRAMMSKANPSDGSPVSFLSVMMYRAFCSLDAKIELPVVAHVQHQYRQALRTPINRHSLVSYIPAFLPPSARNWHVEQQNTVLRGQIILGSEVAEDLQAVNRIIDALPCEENADLAQKKAAMRKYVAESIEGKTFGISYVGKMDWCGLDQHVRDIHAYIGEKRTENMLLMEVMTVGEDFTINMMQSGRGRKYVDAFMEQLALMEIPVTLIGEERYTLCDTVLPL
;
A
#
# COMPACT_ATOMS: atom_id res chain seq x y z
N MET A 1 1.56 0.06 -28.27
CA MET A 1 2.34 0.99 -27.42
C MET A 1 3.07 0.16 -26.38
N LYS A 2 4.34 0.47 -26.07
CA LYS A 2 5.15 -0.24 -25.08
C LYS A 2 5.59 0.76 -24.01
N TYR A 3 5.53 0.33 -22.75
CA TYR A 3 5.90 1.13 -21.59
C TYR A 3 7.05 0.45 -20.84
N LYS A 4 7.97 1.25 -20.29
CA LYS A 4 9.02 0.77 -19.39
C LYS A 4 8.36 0.45 -18.03
N PRO A 5 8.49 -0.77 -17.48
CA PRO A 5 7.84 -1.13 -16.22
C PRO A 5 8.54 -0.51 -15.02
N ASN A 6 7.85 -0.51 -13.87
CA ASN A 6 8.52 -0.27 -12.61
C ASN A 6 9.64 -1.31 -12.41
N PRO A 7 10.85 -0.92 -11.95
CA PRO A 7 11.97 -1.82 -11.71
C PRO A 7 11.65 -3.03 -10.81
N LEU A 8 10.71 -2.88 -9.89
CA LEU A 8 10.27 -3.97 -9.00
C LEU A 8 9.75 -5.20 -9.76
N ILE A 9 9.39 -5.07 -11.04
CA ILE A 9 8.96 -6.20 -11.87
C ILE A 9 10.04 -7.30 -11.96
N TYR A 10 11.31 -6.92 -11.89
CA TYR A 10 12.42 -7.88 -11.87
C TYR A 10 12.54 -8.66 -10.55
N ALA A 11 11.89 -8.19 -9.47
CA ALA A 11 11.81 -8.94 -8.22
C ALA A 11 10.73 -10.03 -8.23
N ALA A 12 9.88 -10.08 -9.26
CA ALA A 12 8.79 -11.05 -9.35
C ALA A 12 9.27 -12.48 -9.11
N ASP A 13 8.65 -13.15 -8.15
CA ASP A 13 8.93 -14.51 -7.74
C ASP A 13 7.67 -15.13 -7.13
N LYS A 14 7.61 -16.49 -7.16
CA LYS A 14 6.58 -17.26 -6.44
C LYS A 14 6.58 -17.01 -4.93
N ASP A 15 7.71 -16.53 -4.38
CA ASP A 15 7.91 -16.29 -2.95
C ASP A 15 7.73 -14.80 -2.56
N PHE A 16 7.29 -13.94 -3.49
CA PHE A 16 7.07 -12.52 -3.24
C PHE A 16 5.70 -12.07 -3.77
N TYR A 17 4.83 -11.59 -2.87
CA TYR A 17 3.60 -10.95 -3.30
C TYR A 17 3.89 -9.56 -3.86
N SER A 18 3.53 -9.36 -5.10
CA SER A 18 3.64 -8.06 -5.78
C SER A 18 2.30 -7.43 -6.06
N SER A 19 1.24 -8.00 -5.52
CA SER A 19 -0.14 -7.51 -5.67
C SER A 19 -0.69 -6.98 -4.36
N PHE A 20 -1.68 -6.13 -4.50
CA PHE A 20 -2.53 -5.67 -3.42
C PHE A 20 -4.00 -5.87 -3.80
N LYS A 21 -4.86 -5.94 -2.80
CA LYS A 21 -6.31 -5.98 -2.96
C LYS A 21 -6.93 -4.78 -2.27
N LEU A 22 -7.87 -4.12 -2.92
CA LEU A 22 -8.79 -3.16 -2.30
C LEU A 22 -10.18 -3.78 -2.27
N THR A 23 -10.81 -3.77 -1.11
CA THR A 23 -12.21 -4.17 -0.93
C THR A 23 -13.01 -2.95 -0.55
N ILE A 24 -13.94 -2.57 -1.40
CA ILE A 24 -14.85 -1.44 -1.19
C ILE A 24 -16.21 -2.02 -0.82
N THR A 25 -16.68 -1.75 0.38
CA THR A 25 -18.00 -2.18 0.83
C THR A 25 -19.02 -1.07 0.54
N MET A 26 -19.93 -1.36 -0.36
CA MET A 26 -21.03 -0.46 -0.71
C MET A 26 -22.14 -0.53 0.34
N ARG A 27 -22.99 0.51 0.40
CA ARG A 27 -24.19 0.49 1.27
C ARG A 27 -25.31 -0.36 0.72
N SER A 28 -25.29 -0.66 -0.60
CA SER A 28 -26.29 -1.46 -1.31
C SER A 28 -25.61 -2.62 -2.05
N PRO A 29 -26.35 -3.68 -2.40
CA PRO A 29 -25.82 -4.77 -3.24
C PRO A 29 -25.25 -4.25 -4.56
N VAL A 30 -24.18 -4.85 -5.03
CA VAL A 30 -23.49 -4.44 -6.26
C VAL A 30 -24.11 -5.12 -7.46
N ASN A 31 -24.44 -4.32 -8.48
CA ASN A 31 -24.85 -4.79 -9.79
C ASN A 31 -23.61 -5.11 -10.64
N HIS A 32 -23.31 -6.39 -10.83
CA HIS A 32 -22.14 -6.83 -11.62
C HIS A 32 -22.13 -6.24 -13.03
N THR A 33 -23.29 -6.19 -13.73
CA THR A 33 -23.35 -5.70 -15.10
C THR A 33 -23.04 -4.20 -15.18
N ALA A 34 -23.55 -3.40 -14.26
CA ALA A 34 -23.22 -1.98 -14.16
C ALA A 34 -21.74 -1.78 -13.82
N LEU A 35 -21.20 -2.57 -12.87
CA LEU A 35 -19.76 -2.51 -12.54
C LEU A 35 -18.90 -2.83 -13.77
N ALA A 36 -19.23 -3.86 -14.53
CA ALA A 36 -18.48 -4.22 -15.74
C ALA A 36 -18.50 -3.08 -16.78
N ARG A 37 -19.64 -2.38 -16.96
CA ARG A 37 -19.72 -1.20 -17.82
C ARG A 37 -18.87 -0.04 -17.30
N ALA A 38 -18.94 0.23 -15.99
CA ALA A 38 -18.16 1.28 -15.36
C ALA A 38 -16.65 1.03 -15.50
N VAL A 39 -16.18 -0.20 -15.25
CA VAL A 39 -14.79 -0.60 -15.48
C VAL A 39 -14.40 -0.42 -16.93
N GLY A 40 -15.18 -0.95 -17.89
CA GLY A 40 -14.90 -0.81 -19.31
C GLY A 40 -14.78 0.66 -19.74
N ALA A 41 -15.68 1.52 -19.28
CA ALA A 41 -15.64 2.94 -19.58
C ALA A 41 -14.43 3.64 -18.91
N ALA A 42 -14.16 3.37 -17.64
CA ALA A 42 -13.01 3.93 -16.94
C ALA A 42 -11.69 3.56 -17.61
N MET A 43 -11.52 2.30 -18.05
CA MET A 43 -10.27 1.85 -18.68
C MET A 43 -9.94 2.57 -20.00
N THR A 44 -10.88 3.26 -20.64
CA THR A 44 -10.58 4.12 -21.80
C THR A 44 -9.76 5.34 -21.40
N ARG A 45 -9.93 5.84 -20.17
CA ARG A 45 -9.15 6.96 -19.61
C ARG A 45 -7.77 6.53 -19.09
N TYR A 46 -7.60 5.24 -18.78
CA TYR A 46 -6.37 4.69 -18.17
C TYR A 46 -5.73 3.59 -19.05
N PRO A 47 -5.43 3.83 -20.34
CA PRO A 47 -4.91 2.80 -21.25
C PRO A 47 -3.53 2.27 -20.81
N TYR A 48 -2.76 3.05 -20.04
CA TYR A 48 -1.48 2.64 -19.48
C TYR A 48 -1.59 1.59 -18.37
N PHE A 49 -2.79 1.31 -17.86
CA PHE A 49 -3.09 0.15 -17.01
C PHE A 49 -3.60 -1.06 -17.83
N CYS A 50 -4.04 -0.84 -19.09
CA CYS A 50 -4.39 -1.91 -20.01
C CYS A 50 -3.12 -2.52 -20.63
N VAL A 51 -2.34 -3.25 -19.85
CA VAL A 51 -1.03 -3.77 -20.25
C VAL A 51 -0.83 -5.22 -19.84
N PHE A 52 0.03 -5.91 -20.59
CA PHE A 52 0.57 -7.21 -20.18
C PHE A 52 2.10 -7.18 -20.25
N PRO A 53 2.80 -7.94 -19.37
CA PRO A 53 4.24 -8.03 -19.41
C PRO A 53 4.71 -8.91 -20.56
N GLU A 54 5.72 -8.45 -21.31
CA GLU A 54 6.34 -9.15 -22.44
C GLU A 54 7.86 -9.18 -22.27
N LYS A 55 8.50 -10.34 -22.50
CA LYS A 55 9.97 -10.41 -22.60
C LYS A 55 10.42 -9.94 -23.97
N VAL A 56 11.28 -8.91 -23.99
CA VAL A 56 11.91 -8.40 -25.22
C VAL A 56 13.43 -8.38 -25.01
N GLY A 57 14.13 -9.32 -25.67
CA GLY A 57 15.55 -9.55 -25.39
C GLY A 57 15.78 -9.92 -23.92
N GLU A 58 16.66 -9.19 -23.24
CA GLU A 58 16.97 -9.38 -21.82
C GLU A 58 16.20 -8.37 -20.91
N SER A 59 15.07 -7.86 -21.39
CA SER A 59 14.24 -6.90 -20.64
C SER A 59 12.77 -7.31 -20.63
N ILE A 60 12.07 -6.86 -19.61
CA ILE A 60 10.61 -6.92 -19.52
C ILE A 60 10.06 -5.56 -19.93
N VAL A 61 9.04 -5.55 -20.76
CA VAL A 61 8.28 -4.36 -21.15
C VAL A 61 6.81 -4.59 -20.90
N LEU A 62 6.06 -3.51 -20.66
CA LEU A 62 4.61 -3.56 -20.57
C LEU A 62 4.02 -3.19 -21.95
N THR A 63 3.36 -4.11 -22.60
CA THR A 63 2.77 -3.93 -23.93
C THR A 63 1.28 -3.68 -23.77
N PHE A 64 0.75 -2.71 -24.55
CA PHE A 64 -0.68 -2.38 -24.54
C PHE A 64 -1.53 -3.62 -24.89
N ASN A 65 -2.55 -3.87 -24.08
CA ASN A 65 -3.47 -4.98 -24.17
C ASN A 65 -4.85 -4.49 -24.60
N GLN A 66 -5.34 -4.95 -25.73
CA GLN A 66 -6.66 -4.58 -26.27
C GLN A 66 -7.83 -5.38 -25.67
N ARG A 67 -7.53 -6.46 -24.94
CA ARG A 67 -8.56 -7.27 -24.30
C ARG A 67 -9.19 -6.48 -23.17
N SER A 68 -10.45 -6.76 -22.84
CA SER A 68 -11.12 -6.13 -21.72
C SER A 68 -10.50 -6.56 -20.38
N VAL A 69 -10.43 -5.63 -19.42
CA VAL A 69 -10.12 -5.96 -18.02
C VAL A 69 -11.25 -6.80 -17.47
N PRO A 70 -10.97 -7.96 -16.86
CA PRO A 70 -12.01 -8.83 -16.31
C PRO A 70 -12.72 -8.21 -15.10
N VAL A 71 -14.03 -8.45 -15.02
CA VAL A 71 -14.84 -8.18 -13.83
C VAL A 71 -15.54 -9.49 -13.46
N PHE A 72 -15.14 -10.10 -12.35
CA PHE A 72 -15.70 -11.38 -11.89
C PHE A 72 -16.95 -11.16 -11.03
N ASP A 73 -17.82 -12.16 -11.00
CA ASP A 73 -19.04 -12.17 -10.17
C ASP A 73 -18.82 -12.76 -8.77
N ASP A 74 -17.57 -12.92 -8.39
CA ASP A 74 -17.12 -13.41 -7.09
C ASP A 74 -15.79 -12.77 -6.63
N GLU A 75 -15.38 -13.11 -5.42
CA GLU A 75 -14.04 -12.81 -4.89
C GLU A 75 -13.08 -13.95 -5.21
N ARG A 76 -12.71 -14.11 -6.47
CA ARG A 76 -11.68 -15.07 -6.83
C ARG A 76 -10.31 -14.42 -6.90
N CYS A 77 -9.31 -15.17 -6.49
CA CYS A 77 -7.92 -14.78 -6.63
C CYS A 77 -7.35 -15.42 -7.90
N VAL A 78 -7.30 -14.66 -8.96
CA VAL A 78 -6.68 -15.07 -10.23
C VAL A 78 -5.20 -14.73 -10.25
N VAL A 79 -4.44 -15.41 -11.11
CA VAL A 79 -3.04 -15.03 -11.33
C VAL A 79 -3.00 -13.86 -12.31
N LEU A 80 -2.54 -12.69 -11.84
CA LEU A 80 -2.41 -11.49 -12.67
C LEU A 80 -1.37 -11.73 -13.78
N GLY A 81 -1.67 -11.29 -14.99
CA GLY A 81 -0.88 -11.57 -16.19
C GLY A 81 -1.21 -12.92 -16.86
N SER A 82 -2.04 -13.76 -16.26
CA SER A 82 -2.48 -15.04 -16.84
C SER A 82 -3.59 -14.86 -17.88
N GLU A 83 -3.90 -15.95 -18.59
CA GLU A 83 -5.00 -15.99 -19.55
C GLU A 83 -6.36 -15.78 -18.87
N GLU A 84 -6.55 -16.26 -17.63
CA GLU A 84 -7.78 -16.03 -16.84
C GLU A 84 -7.99 -14.53 -16.55
N CYS A 85 -6.89 -13.77 -16.39
CA CYS A 85 -6.93 -12.31 -16.23
C CYS A 85 -6.83 -11.56 -17.58
N ASN A 86 -7.10 -12.23 -18.72
CA ASN A 86 -6.89 -11.66 -20.06
C ASN A 86 -5.49 -11.09 -20.29
N GLY A 87 -4.48 -11.53 -19.53
CA GLY A 87 -3.12 -11.01 -19.54
C GLY A 87 -2.92 -9.71 -18.75
N HIS A 88 -3.97 -9.11 -18.18
CA HIS A 88 -3.87 -7.87 -17.41
C HIS A 88 -3.21 -8.06 -16.04
N LEU A 89 -2.54 -7.00 -15.57
CA LEU A 89 -1.94 -6.91 -14.25
C LEU A 89 -2.90 -6.34 -13.18
N LEU A 90 -4.17 -6.23 -13.52
CA LEU A 90 -5.26 -5.89 -12.62
C LEU A 90 -6.56 -6.56 -13.06
N CYS A 91 -7.46 -6.76 -12.12
CA CYS A 91 -8.83 -7.19 -12.37
C CYS A 91 -9.78 -6.67 -11.30
N PHE A 92 -11.06 -6.68 -11.61
CA PHE A 92 -12.12 -6.35 -10.68
C PHE A 92 -12.99 -7.58 -10.38
N GLY A 93 -13.77 -7.49 -9.32
CA GLY A 93 -14.81 -8.45 -9.00
C GLY A 93 -15.85 -7.84 -8.08
N CYS A 94 -16.96 -8.53 -7.89
CA CYS A 94 -17.94 -8.16 -6.89
C CYS A 94 -18.63 -9.38 -6.30
N ARG A 95 -19.03 -9.26 -5.04
CA ARG A 95 -19.86 -10.24 -4.35
C ARG A 95 -20.72 -9.49 -3.32
N GLU A 96 -22.03 -9.77 -3.36
CA GLU A 96 -22.99 -9.11 -2.47
C GLU A 96 -22.91 -7.58 -2.59
N ASN A 97 -22.47 -6.89 -1.54
CA ASN A 97 -22.27 -5.44 -1.53
C ASN A 97 -20.80 -5.02 -1.58
N GLN A 98 -19.90 -5.89 -2.01
CA GLN A 98 -18.46 -5.61 -2.08
C GLN A 98 -17.99 -5.55 -3.54
N ILE A 99 -17.11 -4.59 -3.79
CA ILE A 99 -16.33 -4.47 -5.03
C ILE A 99 -14.88 -4.77 -4.66
N PHE A 100 -14.22 -5.60 -5.46
CA PHE A 100 -12.82 -5.97 -5.31
C PHE A 100 -12.00 -5.40 -6.47
N LEU A 101 -10.86 -4.83 -6.14
CA LEU A 101 -9.82 -4.49 -7.11
C LEU A 101 -8.55 -5.23 -6.71
N HIS A 102 -8.07 -6.12 -7.56
CA HIS A 102 -6.73 -6.71 -7.44
C HIS A 102 -5.81 -6.03 -8.45
N ALA A 103 -4.66 -5.55 -8.01
CA ALA A 103 -3.69 -4.92 -8.89
C ALA A 103 -2.25 -5.27 -8.49
N SER A 104 -1.38 -5.32 -9.47
CA SER A 104 0.06 -5.55 -9.25
C SER A 104 0.78 -4.23 -8.97
N HIS A 105 1.67 -4.22 -7.98
CA HIS A 105 2.58 -3.11 -7.71
C HIS A 105 3.55 -2.79 -8.87
N TYR A 106 3.62 -3.65 -9.89
CA TYR A 106 4.42 -3.38 -11.08
C TYR A 106 3.82 -2.29 -11.97
N ILE A 107 2.52 -1.98 -11.82
CA ILE A 107 1.83 -0.94 -12.57
C ILE A 107 1.49 0.29 -11.72
N ALA A 108 1.19 0.11 -10.42
CA ALA A 108 0.81 1.21 -9.54
C ALA A 108 1.02 0.88 -8.06
N ASP A 109 1.13 1.91 -7.23
CA ASP A 109 0.85 1.87 -5.79
C ASP A 109 -0.59 2.34 -5.49
N GLY A 110 -0.93 2.43 -4.19
CA GLY A 110 -2.25 2.88 -3.76
C GLY A 110 -2.62 4.27 -4.28
N MET A 111 -1.69 5.22 -4.30
CA MET A 111 -1.93 6.57 -4.85
C MET A 111 -2.01 6.57 -6.39
N GLY A 112 -1.26 5.69 -7.04
CA GLY A 112 -1.30 5.55 -8.50
C GLY A 112 -2.63 4.98 -8.99
N ILE A 113 -3.22 4.03 -8.25
CA ILE A 113 -4.47 3.36 -8.64
C ILE A 113 -5.73 4.11 -8.16
N ASP A 114 -5.63 4.98 -7.14
CA ASP A 114 -6.76 5.70 -6.56
C ASP A 114 -7.62 6.46 -7.58
N PRO A 115 -7.06 7.18 -8.58
CA PRO A 115 -7.88 7.86 -9.58
C PRO A 115 -8.70 6.90 -10.45
N LEU A 116 -8.13 5.74 -10.84
CA LEU A 116 -8.89 4.71 -11.55
C LEU A 116 -10.05 4.19 -10.69
N LEU A 117 -9.76 3.85 -9.43
CA LEU A 117 -10.80 3.36 -8.52
C LEU A 117 -11.93 4.37 -8.37
N LYS A 118 -11.62 5.64 -8.15
CA LYS A 118 -12.61 6.72 -8.03
C LYS A 118 -13.44 6.89 -9.31
N THR A 119 -12.81 6.83 -10.48
CA THR A 119 -13.53 6.90 -11.77
C THR A 119 -14.49 5.72 -11.93
N VAL A 120 -14.05 4.49 -11.61
CA VAL A 120 -14.93 3.31 -11.65
C VAL A 120 -16.11 3.46 -10.71
N LEU A 121 -15.86 3.86 -9.44
CA LEU A 121 -16.91 4.04 -8.44
C LEU A 121 -17.87 5.17 -8.82
N TYR A 122 -17.37 6.26 -9.39
CA TYR A 122 -18.19 7.37 -9.87
C TYR A 122 -19.13 6.93 -10.99
N LEU A 123 -18.59 6.27 -12.03
CA LEU A 123 -19.38 5.81 -13.18
C LEU A 123 -20.41 4.77 -12.73
N TYR A 124 -20.02 3.86 -11.84
CA TYR A 124 -20.94 2.88 -11.23
C TYR A 124 -22.06 3.58 -10.44
N ALA A 125 -21.71 4.49 -9.54
CA ALA A 125 -22.69 5.17 -8.71
C ALA A 125 -23.62 6.06 -9.52
N ALA A 126 -23.10 6.77 -10.53
CA ALA A 126 -23.90 7.60 -11.43
C ALA A 126 -24.93 6.78 -12.21
N GLU A 127 -24.58 5.56 -12.62
CA GLU A 127 -25.50 4.65 -13.33
C GLU A 127 -26.55 4.04 -12.40
N GLU A 128 -26.15 3.55 -11.21
CA GLU A 128 -27.03 2.82 -10.31
C GLU A 128 -27.89 3.72 -9.40
N TYR A 129 -27.37 4.89 -9.04
CA TYR A 129 -28.01 5.76 -8.03
C TYR A 129 -28.30 7.18 -8.56
N GLY A 130 -27.81 7.53 -9.73
CA GLY A 130 -27.84 8.89 -10.26
C GLY A 130 -26.66 9.75 -9.80
N THR A 131 -26.63 11.00 -10.26
CA THR A 131 -25.50 11.90 -10.03
C THR A 131 -25.68 12.86 -8.85
N ASP A 132 -26.80 12.78 -8.13
CA ASP A 132 -27.08 13.68 -7.03
C ASP A 132 -26.04 13.52 -5.90
N GLY A 133 -25.41 14.64 -5.53
CA GLY A 133 -24.38 14.68 -4.50
C GLY A 133 -22.98 14.20 -4.95
N LEU A 134 -22.84 13.66 -6.15
CA LEU A 134 -21.52 13.32 -6.72
C LEU A 134 -20.85 14.59 -7.26
N GLN A 135 -19.52 14.63 -7.12
CA GLN A 135 -18.65 15.73 -7.56
C GLN A 135 -17.65 15.19 -8.59
N THR A 136 -17.35 15.97 -9.62
CA THR A 136 -16.46 15.56 -10.72
C THR A 136 -15.07 16.19 -10.67
N GLU A 137 -14.84 17.20 -9.80
CA GLU A 137 -13.63 18.03 -9.83
C GLU A 137 -12.31 17.24 -9.67
N ARG A 138 -12.38 16.04 -9.11
CA ARG A 138 -11.22 15.14 -8.91
C ARG A 138 -11.44 13.76 -9.49
N ILE A 139 -12.43 13.62 -10.35
CA ILE A 139 -12.71 12.40 -11.09
C ILE A 139 -12.25 12.62 -12.53
N HIS A 140 -11.43 11.70 -13.04
CA HIS A 140 -11.04 11.74 -14.44
C HIS A 140 -12.04 10.98 -15.30
N LEU A 141 -12.85 11.71 -16.07
CA LEU A 141 -13.87 11.12 -16.93
C LEU A 141 -13.24 10.48 -18.19
N PRO A 142 -13.95 9.52 -18.83
CA PRO A 142 -13.42 8.76 -19.97
C PRO A 142 -12.98 9.60 -21.19
N ASP A 143 -13.53 10.78 -21.36
CA ASP A 143 -13.24 11.71 -22.46
C ASP A 143 -12.15 12.75 -22.13
N GLU A 144 -11.65 12.78 -20.90
CA GLU A 144 -10.57 13.68 -20.51
C GLU A 144 -9.23 13.30 -21.14
N ALA A 145 -8.45 14.32 -21.50
CA ALA A 145 -7.10 14.13 -22.02
C ALA A 145 -6.19 13.46 -20.99
N ILE A 146 -5.31 12.59 -21.47
CA ILE A 146 -4.30 11.90 -20.67
C ILE A 146 -3.02 12.72 -20.73
N ALA A 147 -2.50 13.16 -19.58
CA ALA A 147 -1.21 13.83 -19.52
C ALA A 147 -0.06 12.80 -19.61
N ASP A 148 0.97 13.12 -20.37
CA ASP A 148 2.14 12.23 -20.53
C ASP A 148 2.81 11.92 -19.18
N GLU A 149 2.81 12.88 -18.25
CA GLU A 149 3.37 12.73 -16.90
C GLU A 149 2.69 11.64 -16.07
N GLU A 150 1.42 11.28 -16.38
CA GLU A 150 0.72 10.22 -15.65
C GLU A 150 1.41 8.86 -15.80
N TYR A 151 2.03 8.59 -16.94
CA TYR A 151 2.65 7.31 -17.29
C TYR A 151 4.11 7.38 -17.74
N ALA A 152 4.69 8.58 -17.80
CA ALA A 152 6.10 8.73 -18.10
C ALA A 152 6.95 7.94 -17.09
N TYR A 153 8.01 7.29 -17.60
CA TYR A 153 8.91 6.53 -16.73
C TYR A 153 9.63 7.48 -15.75
N PRO A 154 9.46 7.32 -14.45
CA PRO A 154 9.86 8.34 -13.49
C PRO A 154 11.31 8.24 -13.02
N PHE A 155 12.00 7.11 -13.32
CA PHE A 155 13.37 6.90 -12.85
C PHE A 155 14.37 7.40 -13.89
N PRO A 156 15.37 8.21 -13.51
CA PRO A 156 16.43 8.62 -14.41
C PRO A 156 17.38 7.44 -14.72
N ASP A 157 18.20 7.62 -15.78
CA ASP A 157 19.18 6.60 -16.17
C ASP A 157 20.43 6.61 -15.29
N ALA A 158 20.65 7.67 -14.47
CA ALA A 158 21.76 7.80 -13.54
C ALA A 158 21.28 8.26 -12.16
N PRO A 159 21.97 7.87 -11.07
CA PRO A 159 21.64 8.33 -9.73
C PRO A 159 21.68 9.85 -9.59
N PHE A 160 20.84 10.39 -8.72
CA PHE A 160 20.83 11.80 -8.37
C PHE A 160 22.08 12.16 -7.56
N GLU A 161 22.65 13.34 -7.81
CA GLU A 161 23.59 13.94 -6.89
C GLU A 161 22.84 14.45 -5.66
N ILE A 162 23.26 13.99 -4.48
CA ILE A 162 22.67 14.39 -3.20
C ILE A 162 23.66 15.27 -2.47
N ASP A 163 23.23 16.46 -2.09
CA ASP A 163 24.02 17.30 -1.19
C ASP A 163 24.03 16.66 0.21
N ASN A 164 25.15 16.04 0.55
CA ASN A 164 25.38 15.36 1.82
C ASN A 164 25.70 16.31 2.99
N ALA A 165 25.24 17.55 2.95
CA ALA A 165 25.44 18.52 4.03
C ALA A 165 24.81 18.04 5.36
N LEU A 166 23.79 17.18 5.31
CA LEU A 166 23.20 16.53 6.47
C LEU A 166 23.42 15.01 6.38
N PRO A 167 23.82 14.36 7.49
CA PRO A 167 23.94 12.90 7.51
C PRO A 167 22.54 12.28 7.33
N LEU A 168 22.42 11.40 6.35
CA LEU A 168 21.22 10.61 6.13
C LEU A 168 20.92 9.74 7.35
N ARG A 169 19.65 9.55 7.66
CA ARG A 169 19.25 8.74 8.82
C ARG A 169 19.62 7.28 8.62
N LYS A 170 20.22 6.70 9.63
CA LYS A 170 20.48 5.27 9.69
C LYS A 170 19.41 4.57 10.54
N ALA A 171 18.76 3.53 9.98
CA ALA A 171 17.95 2.63 10.74
C ALA A 171 18.80 1.84 11.75
N PRO A 172 18.23 1.34 12.84
CA PRO A 172 18.93 0.40 13.71
C PRO A 172 19.33 -0.86 12.92
N ASP A 173 20.51 -1.40 13.20
CA ASP A 173 20.99 -2.62 12.55
C ASP A 173 20.16 -3.86 12.91
N ASN A 174 19.45 -3.83 14.05
CA ASN A 174 18.55 -4.88 14.52
C ASN A 174 17.27 -4.28 15.09
N ALA A 175 16.15 -4.97 14.89
CA ALA A 175 14.83 -4.61 15.40
C ALA A 175 14.27 -5.71 16.32
N TYR A 176 13.36 -5.33 17.20
CA TYR A 176 12.55 -6.27 17.96
C TYR A 176 11.74 -7.16 17.00
N GLY A 177 11.91 -8.47 17.10
CA GLY A 177 11.20 -9.46 16.30
C GLY A 177 9.86 -9.82 16.92
N LEU A 178 8.86 -10.07 16.10
CA LEU A 178 7.57 -10.58 16.56
C LEU A 178 7.73 -12.02 17.10
N ASN A 179 6.98 -12.33 18.15
CA ASN A 179 6.95 -13.68 18.69
C ASN A 179 6.24 -14.63 17.71
N PRO A 180 6.91 -15.63 17.11
CA PRO A 180 6.30 -16.55 16.17
C PRO A 180 5.16 -17.39 16.77
N ASP A 181 5.17 -17.62 18.08
CA ASP A 181 4.12 -18.38 18.79
C ASP A 181 2.83 -17.54 19.00
N ALA A 182 2.83 -16.28 18.58
CA ALA A 182 1.63 -15.43 18.61
C ALA A 182 0.66 -15.71 17.44
N PHE A 183 1.08 -16.50 16.45
CA PHE A 183 0.34 -16.75 15.22
C PHE A 183 0.18 -18.25 14.95
N ASP A 184 -1.03 -18.67 14.59
CA ASP A 184 -1.26 -19.96 13.97
C ASP A 184 -0.87 -19.82 12.48
N LYS A 185 0.16 -20.53 12.05
CA LYS A 185 0.78 -20.37 10.70
C LYS A 185 -0.05 -21.03 9.58
N ASP A 186 -1.28 -20.59 9.37
CA ASP A 186 -2.18 -21.17 8.36
C ASP A 186 -2.58 -20.22 7.21
N GLY A 187 -1.90 -19.09 7.06
CA GLY A 187 -2.14 -18.13 5.97
C GLY A 187 -2.10 -16.67 6.42
N LEU A 188 -2.67 -15.79 5.63
CA LEU A 188 -2.77 -14.36 5.93
C LEU A 188 -4.13 -14.05 6.57
N TYR A 189 -4.11 -13.29 7.66
CA TYR A 189 -5.29 -12.84 8.37
C TYR A 189 -5.34 -11.34 8.48
N ALA A 190 -6.54 -10.79 8.40
CA ALA A 190 -6.84 -9.38 8.53
C ALA A 190 -7.85 -9.16 9.66
N TYR A 191 -7.63 -8.10 10.43
CA TYR A 191 -8.50 -7.64 11.52
C TYR A 191 -8.89 -6.20 11.23
N HIS A 192 -10.19 -5.94 11.10
CA HIS A 192 -10.74 -4.64 10.71
C HIS A 192 -11.16 -3.85 11.93
N LEU A 193 -10.54 -2.69 12.11
CA LEU A 193 -10.82 -1.81 13.23
C LEU A 193 -11.37 -0.47 12.74
N HIS A 194 -12.37 0.04 13.46
CA HIS A 194 -12.84 1.43 13.32
C HIS A 194 -12.42 2.26 14.52
N ILE A 195 -11.91 3.45 14.26
CA ILE A 195 -11.51 4.44 15.27
C ILE A 195 -12.05 5.81 14.85
N PRO A 196 -12.89 6.48 15.66
CA PRO A 196 -13.33 7.84 15.37
C PRO A 196 -12.14 8.80 15.25
N GLN A 197 -12.01 9.46 14.07
CA GLN A 197 -10.88 10.35 13.76
C GLN A 197 -10.73 11.44 14.82
N ARG A 198 -11.83 12.09 15.19
CA ARG A 198 -11.83 13.17 16.18
C ARG A 198 -11.32 12.72 17.54
N ALA A 199 -11.74 11.53 18.01
CA ALA A 199 -11.31 10.99 19.30
C ALA A 199 -9.80 10.71 19.29
N MET A 200 -9.29 10.03 18.27
CA MET A 200 -7.87 9.72 18.16
C MET A 200 -7.02 10.99 18.01
N MET A 201 -7.39 11.89 17.10
CA MET A 201 -6.64 13.12 16.83
C MET A 201 -6.64 14.08 18.02
N SER A 202 -7.66 14.07 18.89
CA SER A 202 -7.66 14.85 20.13
C SER A 202 -6.52 14.44 21.08
N LYS A 203 -6.06 13.20 21.01
CA LYS A 203 -4.94 12.67 21.79
C LYS A 203 -3.59 12.79 21.07
N ALA A 204 -3.58 12.82 19.75
CA ALA A 204 -2.36 12.96 18.94
C ALA A 204 -1.89 14.42 18.80
N ASN A 205 -2.82 15.35 18.58
CA ASN A 205 -2.54 16.77 18.30
C ASN A 205 -1.70 17.49 19.38
N PRO A 206 -1.85 17.24 20.70
CA PRO A 206 -1.05 17.93 21.70
C PRO A 206 0.47 17.74 21.55
N SER A 207 0.90 16.67 20.88
CA SER A 207 2.32 16.38 20.59
C SER A 207 2.67 16.57 19.10
N ASP A 208 1.90 17.36 18.35
CA ASP A 208 2.03 17.52 16.91
C ASP A 208 2.01 16.18 16.14
N GLY A 209 1.28 15.20 16.69
CA GLY A 209 1.23 13.85 16.14
C GLY A 209 0.43 13.76 14.85
N SER A 210 0.89 12.88 13.96
CA SER A 210 0.12 12.42 12.80
C SER A 210 -0.61 11.12 13.13
N PRO A 211 -1.61 10.71 12.33
CA PRO A 211 -2.22 9.39 12.50
C PRO A 211 -1.19 8.27 12.57
N VAL A 212 -0.21 8.28 11.67
CA VAL A 212 0.85 7.26 11.59
C VAL A 212 1.74 7.26 12.82
N SER A 213 2.23 8.42 13.26
CA SER A 213 3.11 8.47 14.44
C SER A 213 2.39 8.02 15.70
N PHE A 214 1.13 8.44 15.88
CA PHE A 214 0.35 8.09 17.06
C PHE A 214 -0.02 6.60 17.09
N LEU A 215 -0.50 6.04 15.99
CA LEU A 215 -0.80 4.60 15.88
C LEU A 215 0.47 3.76 16.07
N SER A 216 1.62 4.23 15.58
CA SER A 216 2.91 3.57 15.81
C SER A 216 3.30 3.58 17.30
N VAL A 217 3.00 4.67 18.03
CA VAL A 217 3.18 4.69 19.50
C VAL A 217 2.26 3.69 20.18
N MET A 218 0.99 3.62 19.78
CA MET A 218 0.06 2.65 20.39
C MET A 218 0.53 1.21 20.14
N MET A 219 1.05 0.92 18.93
CA MET A 219 1.60 -0.39 18.61
C MET A 219 2.89 -0.68 19.41
N TYR A 220 3.81 0.29 19.55
CA TYR A 220 4.97 0.17 20.42
C TYR A 220 4.58 -0.18 21.86
N ARG A 221 3.59 0.50 22.42
CA ARG A 221 3.09 0.25 23.77
C ARG A 221 2.43 -1.12 23.89
N ALA A 222 1.74 -1.57 22.85
CA ALA A 222 1.19 -2.93 22.80
C ALA A 222 2.31 -3.98 22.88
N PHE A 223 3.41 -3.82 22.14
CA PHE A 223 4.57 -4.73 22.28
C PHE A 223 5.15 -4.68 23.69
N CYS A 224 5.32 -3.49 24.27
CA CYS A 224 5.82 -3.33 25.63
C CYS A 224 4.92 -3.96 26.71
N SER A 225 3.60 -4.02 26.51
CA SER A 225 2.66 -4.68 27.41
C SER A 225 2.74 -6.21 27.31
N LEU A 226 3.04 -6.72 26.14
CA LEU A 226 3.14 -8.16 25.88
C LEU A 226 4.52 -8.75 26.23
N ASP A 227 5.56 -7.94 26.14
CA ASP A 227 6.93 -8.35 26.44
C ASP A 227 7.62 -7.34 27.36
N ALA A 228 7.80 -7.73 28.62
CA ALA A 228 8.49 -6.92 29.62
C ALA A 228 10.01 -6.80 29.35
N LYS A 229 10.59 -7.66 28.50
CA LYS A 229 12.03 -7.79 28.27
C LYS A 229 12.47 -7.35 26.87
N ILE A 230 11.77 -6.38 26.25
CA ILE A 230 12.22 -5.82 24.98
C ILE A 230 13.61 -5.20 25.15
N GLU A 231 14.61 -5.75 24.46
CA GLU A 231 16.01 -5.30 24.49
C GLU A 231 16.44 -4.62 23.19
N LEU A 232 15.67 -4.75 22.12
CA LEU A 232 15.94 -4.17 20.83
C LEU A 232 14.93 -3.05 20.51
N PRO A 233 15.30 -2.07 19.67
CA PRO A 233 14.37 -1.05 19.21
C PRO A 233 13.16 -1.66 18.50
N VAL A 234 11.97 -1.14 18.75
CA VAL A 234 10.78 -1.42 17.95
C VAL A 234 10.78 -0.48 16.76
N VAL A 235 10.82 -1.05 15.55
CA VAL A 235 10.95 -0.32 14.31
C VAL A 235 9.65 -0.43 13.50
N ALA A 236 9.01 0.70 13.23
CA ALA A 236 7.93 0.83 12.29
C ALA A 236 8.49 1.19 10.90
N HIS A 237 8.24 0.38 9.89
CA HIS A 237 8.42 0.81 8.50
C HIS A 237 7.20 1.59 8.07
N VAL A 238 7.32 2.92 8.05
CA VAL A 238 6.29 3.84 7.61
C VAL A 238 6.36 3.98 6.10
N GLN A 239 5.30 3.57 5.41
CA GLN A 239 5.24 3.76 3.96
C GLN A 239 5.20 5.24 3.61
N HIS A 240 6.01 5.64 2.65
CA HIS A 240 6.15 7.01 2.19
C HIS A 240 6.32 7.04 0.67
N GLN A 241 5.70 8.01 0.01
CA GLN A 241 5.80 8.18 -1.43
C GLN A 241 6.80 9.29 -1.80
N TYR A 242 7.61 9.09 -2.82
CA TYR A 242 8.65 10.03 -3.25
C TYR A 242 8.33 10.80 -4.54
N ARG A 243 7.03 10.92 -4.91
CA ARG A 243 6.59 11.69 -6.10
C ARG A 243 7.03 13.14 -6.09
N GLN A 244 7.05 13.78 -4.92
CA GLN A 244 7.49 15.17 -4.79
C GLN A 244 8.99 15.33 -5.08
N ALA A 245 9.83 14.44 -4.57
CA ALA A 245 11.26 14.46 -4.81
C ALA A 245 11.58 14.26 -6.30
N LEU A 246 10.85 13.40 -6.97
CA LEU A 246 10.94 13.18 -8.42
C LEU A 246 10.25 14.26 -9.27
N ARG A 247 9.53 15.19 -8.65
CA ARG A 247 8.72 16.22 -9.34
C ARG A 247 7.68 15.64 -10.31
N THR A 248 7.10 14.51 -9.95
CA THR A 248 6.10 13.78 -10.76
C THR A 248 4.81 13.55 -9.97
N PRO A 249 4.09 14.60 -9.50
CA PRO A 249 3.00 14.47 -8.54
C PRO A 249 1.82 13.65 -9.04
N ILE A 250 1.59 13.62 -10.34
CA ILE A 250 0.47 12.88 -10.97
C ILE A 250 0.87 11.53 -11.56
N ASN A 251 2.13 11.13 -11.40
CA ASN A 251 2.62 9.86 -11.94
C ASN A 251 1.95 8.66 -11.27
N ARG A 252 1.58 7.65 -12.04
CA ARG A 252 0.80 6.48 -11.60
C ARG A 252 1.66 5.27 -11.25
N HIS A 253 2.95 5.28 -11.53
CA HIS A 253 3.83 4.19 -11.14
C HIS A 253 3.88 4.00 -9.61
N SER A 254 4.29 2.81 -9.18
CA SER A 254 4.59 2.56 -7.77
C SER A 254 5.84 3.34 -7.37
N LEU A 255 5.66 4.37 -6.54
CA LEU A 255 6.71 5.30 -6.10
C LEU A 255 6.72 5.39 -4.57
N VAL A 256 6.91 4.24 -3.93
CA VAL A 256 6.86 4.08 -2.47
C VAL A 256 8.20 3.60 -1.93
N SER A 257 8.63 4.18 -0.83
CA SER A 257 9.73 3.73 0.01
C SER A 257 9.26 3.55 1.47
N TYR A 258 10.20 3.24 2.36
CA TYR A 258 9.94 3.07 3.78
C TYR A 258 10.81 4.01 4.61
N ILE A 259 10.16 4.72 5.54
CA ILE A 259 10.85 5.49 6.57
C ILE A 259 10.92 4.60 7.82
N PRO A 260 12.13 4.20 8.27
CA PRO A 260 12.27 3.48 9.53
C PRO A 260 12.11 4.45 10.71
N ALA A 261 10.95 4.43 11.37
CA ALA A 261 10.70 5.18 12.59
C ALA A 261 10.76 4.23 13.79
N PHE A 262 11.51 4.56 14.83
CA PHE A 262 11.76 3.62 15.92
C PHE A 262 11.81 4.25 17.30
N LEU A 263 11.48 3.46 18.30
CA LEU A 263 11.65 3.77 19.72
C LEU A 263 12.59 2.75 20.38
N PRO A 264 13.59 3.23 21.19
CA PRO A 264 14.47 2.32 21.90
C PRO A 264 13.73 1.66 23.09
N PRO A 265 14.29 0.58 23.66
CA PRO A 265 13.70 -0.09 24.82
C PRO A 265 13.44 0.83 26.02
N SER A 266 14.32 1.83 26.22
CA SER A 266 14.18 2.83 27.31
C SER A 266 12.95 3.72 27.16
N ALA A 267 12.41 3.87 25.94
CA ALA A 267 11.24 4.70 25.67
C ALA A 267 9.95 4.16 26.32
N ARG A 268 9.94 2.92 26.81
CA ARG A 268 8.77 2.35 27.54
C ARG A 268 8.34 3.19 28.75
N ASN A 269 9.29 3.90 29.37
CA ASN A 269 9.05 4.73 30.53
C ASN A 269 8.72 6.19 30.17
N TRP A 270 8.70 6.53 28.88
CA TRP A 270 8.36 7.87 28.41
C TRP A 270 6.85 8.09 28.39
N HIS A 271 6.44 9.36 28.51
CA HIS A 271 5.06 9.73 28.26
C HIS A 271 4.70 9.54 26.77
N VAL A 272 3.41 9.32 26.50
CA VAL A 272 2.90 9.11 25.13
C VAL A 272 3.27 10.28 24.19
N GLU A 273 3.16 11.50 24.71
CA GLU A 273 3.49 12.72 23.97
C GLU A 273 4.97 12.75 23.55
N GLN A 274 5.88 12.34 24.44
CA GLN A 274 7.30 12.27 24.15
C GLN A 274 7.60 11.19 23.10
N GLN A 275 7.00 10.00 23.24
CA GLN A 275 7.12 8.93 22.24
C GLN A 275 6.63 9.39 20.87
N ASN A 276 5.46 10.07 20.85
CA ASN A 276 4.85 10.56 19.62
C ASN A 276 5.69 11.67 18.96
N THR A 277 6.19 12.64 19.72
CA THR A 277 7.07 13.71 19.21
C THR A 277 8.33 13.12 18.56
N VAL A 278 8.94 12.10 19.20
CA VAL A 278 10.14 11.45 18.65
C VAL A 278 9.83 10.72 17.33
N LEU A 279 8.77 9.90 17.28
CA LEU A 279 8.39 9.22 16.05
C LEU A 279 7.98 10.21 14.96
N ARG A 280 7.20 11.25 15.30
CA ARG A 280 6.80 12.29 14.35
C ARG A 280 8.01 13.01 13.75
N GLY A 281 8.97 13.41 14.59
CA GLY A 281 10.20 14.02 14.14
C GLY A 281 11.00 13.13 13.20
N GLN A 282 11.07 11.83 13.51
CA GLN A 282 11.73 10.86 12.64
C GLN A 282 11.03 10.70 11.28
N ILE A 283 9.71 10.70 11.24
CA ILE A 283 8.94 10.61 10.00
C ILE A 283 9.14 11.87 9.15
N ILE A 284 9.12 13.06 9.76
CA ILE A 284 9.38 14.32 9.05
C ILE A 284 10.77 14.31 8.42
N LEU A 285 11.81 14.00 9.20
CA LEU A 285 13.19 13.94 8.70
C LEU A 285 13.37 12.87 7.62
N GLY A 286 12.71 11.71 7.75
CA GLY A 286 12.76 10.64 6.76
C GLY A 286 11.97 10.94 5.48
N SER A 287 11.14 11.99 5.46
CA SER A 287 10.41 12.46 4.28
C SER A 287 11.07 13.67 3.59
N GLU A 288 12.29 14.00 3.96
CA GLU A 288 13.07 15.04 3.28
C GLU A 288 13.46 14.58 1.87
N VAL A 289 13.54 15.53 0.93
CA VAL A 289 13.86 15.26 -0.48
C VAL A 289 15.16 14.45 -0.65
N ALA A 290 16.17 14.73 0.15
CA ALA A 290 17.45 14.00 0.10
C ALA A 290 17.31 12.51 0.45
N GLU A 291 16.49 12.17 1.46
CA GLU A 291 16.18 10.79 1.84
C GLU A 291 15.41 10.05 0.74
N ASP A 292 14.43 10.72 0.14
CA ASP A 292 13.64 10.19 -0.98
C ASP A 292 14.53 9.92 -2.21
N LEU A 293 15.40 10.89 -2.59
CA LEU A 293 16.33 10.72 -3.71
C LEU A 293 17.33 9.60 -3.44
N GLN A 294 17.76 9.40 -2.19
CA GLN A 294 18.59 8.25 -1.83
C GLN A 294 17.84 6.93 -1.97
N ALA A 295 16.55 6.89 -1.60
CA ALA A 295 15.73 5.69 -1.81
C ALA A 295 15.61 5.36 -3.32
N VAL A 296 15.44 6.36 -4.16
CA VAL A 296 15.44 6.21 -5.63
C VAL A 296 16.81 5.74 -6.14
N ASN A 297 17.90 6.34 -5.66
CA ASN A 297 19.26 5.94 -6.06
C ASN A 297 19.52 4.45 -5.76
N ARG A 298 19.07 3.96 -4.60
CA ARG A 298 19.19 2.52 -4.28
C ARG A 298 18.45 1.61 -5.27
N ILE A 299 17.30 2.06 -5.81
CA ILE A 299 16.58 1.31 -6.85
C ILE A 299 17.36 1.33 -8.17
N ILE A 300 17.92 2.49 -8.53
CA ILE A 300 18.73 2.65 -9.75
C ILE A 300 20.00 1.79 -9.68
N ASP A 301 20.70 1.87 -8.54
CA ASP A 301 21.93 1.10 -8.29
C ASP A 301 21.68 -0.43 -8.24
N ALA A 302 20.47 -0.83 -7.84
CA ALA A 302 20.07 -2.25 -7.82
C ALA A 302 19.83 -2.82 -9.22
N LEU A 303 19.56 -1.98 -10.22
CA LEU A 303 19.43 -2.41 -11.61
C LEU A 303 20.80 -2.32 -12.28
N PRO A 304 21.37 -3.44 -12.77
CA PRO A 304 22.58 -3.39 -13.57
C PRO A 304 22.37 -2.49 -14.78
N CYS A 305 23.08 -1.35 -14.82
CA CYS A 305 23.05 -0.39 -15.92
C CYS A 305 23.78 -0.91 -17.17
N GLU A 306 24.38 -2.10 -17.11
CA GLU A 306 25.10 -2.68 -18.21
C GLU A 306 24.14 -3.08 -19.33
N GLU A 307 24.40 -2.59 -20.54
CA GLU A 307 23.71 -3.02 -21.77
C GLU A 307 23.72 -4.53 -21.95
N ASN A 308 24.67 -5.24 -21.30
CA ASN A 308 24.91 -6.66 -21.37
C ASN A 308 24.34 -7.48 -20.21
N ALA A 309 23.70 -6.85 -19.21
CA ALA A 309 23.13 -7.61 -18.11
C ALA A 309 21.95 -8.47 -18.59
N ASP A 310 22.03 -9.78 -18.38
CA ASP A 310 20.95 -10.70 -18.70
C ASP A 310 19.78 -10.57 -17.73
N LEU A 311 18.63 -11.13 -18.10
CA LEU A 311 17.42 -11.07 -17.30
C LEU A 311 17.59 -11.72 -15.91
N ALA A 312 18.42 -12.77 -15.80
CA ALA A 312 18.67 -13.47 -14.55
C ALA A 312 19.46 -12.58 -13.57
N GLN A 313 20.44 -11.84 -14.07
CA GLN A 313 21.21 -10.86 -13.28
C GLN A 313 20.32 -9.72 -12.77
N LYS A 314 19.46 -9.14 -13.63
CA LYS A 314 18.49 -8.10 -13.24
C LYS A 314 17.54 -8.60 -12.16
N LYS A 315 17.04 -9.84 -12.29
CA LYS A 315 16.17 -10.46 -11.29
C LYS A 315 16.90 -10.69 -9.97
N ALA A 316 18.11 -11.24 -10.00
CA ALA A 316 18.89 -11.49 -8.80
C ALA A 316 19.18 -10.20 -8.02
N ALA A 317 19.58 -9.14 -8.73
CA ALA A 317 19.88 -7.84 -8.14
C ALA A 317 18.64 -7.19 -7.51
N MET A 318 17.50 -7.18 -8.22
CA MET A 318 16.28 -6.59 -7.68
C MET A 318 15.68 -7.41 -6.53
N ARG A 319 15.77 -8.73 -6.55
CA ARG A 319 15.37 -9.59 -5.42
C ARG A 319 16.21 -9.33 -4.17
N LYS A 320 17.53 -9.14 -4.34
CA LYS A 320 18.41 -8.73 -3.24
C LYS A 320 17.97 -7.39 -2.66
N TYR A 321 17.76 -6.37 -3.51
CA TYR A 321 17.27 -5.06 -3.08
C TYR A 321 15.98 -5.16 -2.28
N VAL A 322 14.98 -5.89 -2.79
CA VAL A 322 13.69 -6.04 -2.09
C VAL A 322 13.87 -6.76 -0.75
N ALA A 323 14.69 -7.83 -0.70
CA ALA A 323 14.96 -8.54 0.55
C ALA A 323 15.58 -7.60 1.59
N GLU A 324 16.59 -6.81 1.21
CA GLU A 324 17.26 -5.84 2.09
C GLU A 324 16.31 -4.70 2.52
N SER A 325 15.38 -4.28 1.65
CA SER A 325 14.45 -3.19 1.95
C SER A 325 13.40 -3.53 3.00
N ILE A 326 13.10 -4.81 3.20
CA ILE A 326 12.11 -5.28 4.18
C ILE A 326 12.73 -5.76 5.50
N GLU A 327 14.06 -5.86 5.57
CA GLU A 327 14.78 -6.26 6.78
C GLU A 327 14.76 -5.17 7.85
N GLY A 328 14.98 -5.55 9.10
CA GLY A 328 15.18 -4.61 10.21
C GLY A 328 13.93 -3.89 10.69
N LYS A 329 12.71 -4.43 10.40
CA LYS A 329 11.46 -3.90 10.92
C LYS A 329 10.82 -4.82 11.96
N THR A 330 10.04 -4.23 12.86
CA THR A 330 9.11 -4.94 13.73
C THR A 330 7.73 -5.08 13.07
N PHE A 331 7.22 -3.99 12.48
CA PHE A 331 5.94 -3.97 11.77
C PHE A 331 5.94 -2.89 10.68
N GLY A 332 4.97 -2.99 9.75
CA GLY A 332 4.73 -1.96 8.74
C GLY A 332 3.49 -1.14 9.05
N ILE A 333 3.47 0.12 8.62
CA ILE A 333 2.29 0.98 8.69
C ILE A 333 2.21 1.89 7.47
N SER A 334 1.01 1.97 6.90
CA SER A 334 0.69 2.84 5.76
C SER A 334 -0.52 3.69 6.08
N TYR A 335 -0.51 4.91 5.59
CA TYR A 335 -1.65 5.81 5.62
C TYR A 335 -1.72 6.62 4.34
N VAL A 336 -2.72 6.36 3.52
CA VAL A 336 -2.90 7.05 2.23
C VAL A 336 -3.38 8.51 2.37
N GLY A 337 -3.55 9.01 3.58
CA GLY A 337 -4.08 10.34 3.84
C GLY A 337 -5.60 10.38 3.90
N LYS A 338 -6.15 11.59 4.08
CA LYS A 338 -7.59 11.80 4.04
C LYS A 338 -8.04 11.68 2.58
N MET A 339 -8.82 10.64 2.28
CA MET A 339 -9.39 10.45 0.95
C MET A 339 -10.51 11.46 0.71
N ASP A 340 -10.44 12.14 -0.44
CA ASP A 340 -11.57 12.89 -0.96
C ASP A 340 -12.42 11.94 -1.80
N TRP A 341 -13.58 11.61 -1.28
CA TRP A 341 -14.51 10.67 -1.91
C TRP A 341 -15.37 11.28 -3.00
N CYS A 342 -15.32 12.61 -3.23
CA CYS A 342 -16.09 13.29 -4.27
C CYS A 342 -17.61 13.01 -4.17
N GLY A 343 -18.13 12.88 -2.95
CA GLY A 343 -19.53 12.52 -2.69
C GLY A 343 -19.83 11.01 -2.74
N LEU A 344 -18.85 10.17 -3.11
CA LEU A 344 -19.03 8.72 -3.14
C LEU A 344 -19.22 8.08 -1.76
N ASP A 345 -18.80 8.76 -0.68
CA ASP A 345 -18.97 8.30 0.71
C ASP A 345 -20.42 8.14 1.13
N GLN A 346 -21.37 8.77 0.42
CA GLN A 346 -22.81 8.50 0.59
C GLN A 346 -23.19 7.06 0.15
N HIS A 347 -22.43 6.43 -0.74
CA HIS A 347 -22.67 5.09 -1.27
C HIS A 347 -21.67 4.06 -0.73
N VAL A 348 -20.46 4.48 -0.38
CA VAL A 348 -19.42 3.64 0.21
C VAL A 348 -19.61 3.59 1.73
N ARG A 349 -19.60 2.38 2.30
CA ARG A 349 -19.65 2.16 3.75
C ARG A 349 -18.25 2.06 4.31
N ASP A 350 -17.35 1.34 3.61
CA ASP A 350 -16.04 0.99 4.11
C ASP A 350 -15.05 0.69 2.98
N ILE A 351 -13.76 0.79 3.27
CA ILE A 351 -12.68 0.38 2.37
C ILE A 351 -11.56 -0.26 3.16
N HIS A 352 -11.07 -1.39 2.66
CA HIS A 352 -9.92 -2.09 3.21
C HIS A 352 -8.88 -2.36 2.12
N ALA A 353 -7.63 -2.06 2.42
CA ALA A 353 -6.50 -2.43 1.58
C ALA A 353 -5.78 -3.64 2.19
N TYR A 354 -5.40 -4.59 1.35
CA TYR A 354 -4.70 -5.81 1.73
C TYR A 354 -3.41 -5.91 0.96
N ILE A 355 -2.35 -6.09 1.71
CA ILE A 355 -1.01 -6.39 1.20
C ILE A 355 -0.45 -7.61 1.94
N GLY A 356 0.68 -8.15 1.50
CA GLY A 356 1.28 -9.29 2.17
C GLY A 356 2.73 -9.48 1.79
N GLU A 357 3.42 -10.23 2.63
CA GLU A 357 4.82 -10.60 2.45
C GLU A 357 4.96 -12.12 2.57
N LYS A 358 5.33 -12.80 1.49
CA LYS A 358 5.51 -14.27 1.50
C LYS A 358 6.77 -14.72 2.23
N ARG A 359 7.81 -13.88 2.25
CA ARG A 359 9.12 -14.24 2.80
C ARG A 359 9.26 -14.07 4.30
N THR A 360 8.39 -13.27 4.92
CA THR A 360 8.43 -13.04 6.35
C THR A 360 7.54 -14.05 7.06
N GLU A 361 8.13 -14.91 7.87
CA GLU A 361 7.37 -15.87 8.70
C GLU A 361 6.45 -15.17 9.70
N ASN A 362 6.77 -13.92 10.06
CA ASN A 362 6.05 -13.13 11.04
C ASN A 362 5.82 -11.73 10.49
N MET A 363 4.72 -11.54 9.77
CA MET A 363 4.30 -10.25 9.25
C MET A 363 3.28 -9.60 10.19
N LEU A 364 3.43 -8.31 10.43
CA LEU A 364 2.39 -7.44 10.97
C LEU A 364 2.40 -6.12 10.21
N LEU A 365 1.31 -5.82 9.54
CA LEU A 365 1.14 -4.63 8.73
C LEU A 365 -0.15 -3.93 9.12
N MET A 366 -0.16 -2.61 9.07
CA MET A 366 -1.34 -1.78 9.34
C MET A 366 -1.58 -0.86 8.13
N GLU A 367 -2.69 -1.06 7.45
CA GLU A 367 -3.19 -0.11 6.43
C GLU A 367 -4.27 0.76 7.04
N VAL A 368 -4.05 2.06 7.01
CA VAL A 368 -4.95 3.07 7.59
C VAL A 368 -5.60 3.86 6.47
N MET A 369 -6.92 3.84 6.44
CA MET A 369 -7.73 4.56 5.46
C MET A 369 -8.76 5.43 6.17
N THR A 370 -9.48 6.27 5.42
CA THR A 370 -10.54 7.12 5.99
C THR A 370 -11.80 7.02 5.16
N VAL A 371 -12.92 6.77 5.83
CA VAL A 371 -14.25 6.87 5.23
C VAL A 371 -15.12 7.68 6.18
N GLY A 372 -15.72 8.78 5.70
CA GLY A 372 -16.50 9.68 6.55
C GLY A 372 -15.67 10.24 7.72
N GLU A 373 -16.11 10.00 8.95
CA GLU A 373 -15.51 10.51 10.19
C GLU A 373 -14.61 9.49 10.90
N ASP A 374 -14.39 8.30 10.29
CA ASP A 374 -13.66 7.20 10.91
C ASP A 374 -12.33 6.91 10.20
N PHE A 375 -11.31 6.51 11.00
CA PHE A 375 -10.21 5.72 10.49
C PHE A 375 -10.64 4.26 10.43
N THR A 376 -10.47 3.67 9.26
CA THR A 376 -10.54 2.24 9.03
C THR A 376 -9.14 1.68 9.05
N ILE A 377 -8.84 0.78 9.97
CA ILE A 377 -7.53 0.15 10.07
C ILE A 377 -7.68 -1.31 9.72
N ASN A 378 -6.87 -1.75 8.77
CA ASN A 378 -6.71 -3.16 8.45
C ASN A 378 -5.38 -3.66 9.04
N MET A 379 -5.45 -4.40 10.15
CA MET A 379 -4.26 -5.06 10.73
C MET A 379 -4.10 -6.43 10.11
N MET A 380 -3.04 -6.61 9.34
CA MET A 380 -2.74 -7.84 8.59
C MET A 380 -1.55 -8.56 9.20
N GLN A 381 -1.63 -9.88 9.28
CA GLN A 381 -0.57 -10.70 9.88
C GLN A 381 -0.45 -12.09 9.23
N SER A 382 0.72 -12.71 9.41
CA SER A 382 1.00 -14.08 8.95
C SER A 382 0.44 -15.10 9.93
N GLY A 383 -0.83 -15.47 9.74
CA GLY A 383 -1.50 -16.46 10.57
C GLY A 383 -2.56 -15.84 11.48
N ARG A 384 -3.41 -16.71 11.98
CA ARG A 384 -4.49 -16.34 12.89
C ARG A 384 -3.95 -16.07 14.30
N GLY A 385 -4.47 -15.08 14.98
CA GLY A 385 -4.16 -14.79 16.36
C GLY A 385 -4.43 -13.34 16.71
N ARG A 386 -5.06 -13.10 17.86
CA ARG A 386 -5.49 -11.76 18.26
C ARG A 386 -4.55 -11.05 19.24
N LYS A 387 -3.45 -11.70 19.60
CA LYS A 387 -2.56 -11.22 20.68
C LYS A 387 -2.12 -9.77 20.48
N TYR A 388 -1.65 -9.41 19.26
CA TYR A 388 -1.20 -8.05 18.96
C TYR A 388 -2.37 -7.10 18.73
N VAL A 389 -3.44 -7.57 18.13
CA VAL A 389 -4.67 -6.79 17.89
C VAL A 389 -5.31 -6.39 19.23
N ASP A 390 -5.50 -7.34 20.13
CA ASP A 390 -6.11 -7.10 21.44
C ASP A 390 -5.25 -6.16 22.29
N ALA A 391 -3.92 -6.36 22.31
CA ALA A 391 -3.01 -5.46 23.02
C ALA A 391 -3.01 -4.03 22.43
N PHE A 392 -3.10 -3.88 21.11
CA PHE A 392 -3.22 -2.58 20.46
C PHE A 392 -4.54 -1.88 20.83
N MET A 393 -5.67 -2.61 20.80
CA MET A 393 -6.97 -2.07 21.20
C MET A 393 -6.97 -1.67 22.69
N GLU A 394 -6.30 -2.45 23.55
CA GLU A 394 -6.13 -2.11 24.97
C GLU A 394 -5.37 -0.79 25.16
N GLN A 395 -4.29 -0.55 24.41
CA GLN A 395 -3.56 0.73 24.49
C GLN A 395 -4.43 1.92 24.05
N LEU A 396 -5.25 1.76 23.02
CA LEU A 396 -6.22 2.79 22.62
C LEU A 396 -7.27 3.04 23.74
N ALA A 397 -7.78 1.98 24.35
CA ALA A 397 -8.74 2.06 25.44
C ALA A 397 -8.15 2.77 26.69
N LEU A 398 -6.88 2.50 27.01
CA LEU A 398 -6.15 3.21 28.09
C LEU A 398 -6.00 4.71 27.82
N MET A 399 -6.01 5.12 26.54
CA MET A 399 -6.05 6.51 26.11
C MET A 399 -7.47 7.08 25.96
N GLU A 400 -8.49 6.32 26.38
CA GLU A 400 -9.91 6.68 26.23
C GLU A 400 -10.33 6.91 24.75
N ILE A 401 -9.69 6.21 23.83
CA ILE A 401 -10.03 6.25 22.40
C ILE A 401 -10.94 5.06 22.09
N PRO A 402 -12.18 5.30 21.66
CA PRO A 402 -13.06 4.21 21.24
C PRO A 402 -12.43 3.47 20.03
N VAL A 403 -12.43 2.15 20.10
CA VAL A 403 -12.01 1.29 19.01
C VAL A 403 -12.97 0.11 18.90
N THR A 404 -13.38 -0.24 17.71
CA THR A 404 -14.28 -1.37 17.46
C THR A 404 -13.65 -2.32 16.46
N LEU A 405 -13.55 -3.61 16.85
CA LEU A 405 -13.23 -4.68 15.91
C LEU A 405 -14.52 -5.04 15.16
N ILE A 406 -14.56 -4.75 13.85
CA ILE A 406 -15.74 -4.95 13.01
C ILE A 406 -15.67 -6.23 12.18
N GLY A 407 -14.50 -6.85 12.05
CA GLY A 407 -14.31 -8.08 11.29
C GLY A 407 -12.98 -8.75 11.51
N GLU A 408 -12.96 -10.04 11.26
CA GLU A 408 -11.76 -10.88 11.17
C GLU A 408 -11.95 -11.80 9.97
N GLU A 409 -10.96 -11.87 9.09
CA GLU A 409 -11.01 -12.77 7.95
C GLU A 409 -9.64 -13.34 7.57
N ARG A 410 -9.67 -14.53 6.99
CA ARG A 410 -8.54 -15.05 6.22
C ARG A 410 -8.62 -14.46 4.81
N TYR A 411 -7.50 -13.93 4.30
CA TYR A 411 -7.46 -13.37 2.97
C TYR A 411 -6.36 -13.99 2.11
N THR A 412 -6.48 -13.81 0.80
CA THR A 412 -5.49 -14.21 -0.20
C THR A 412 -5.17 -13.03 -1.09
N LEU A 413 -3.96 -13.01 -1.64
CA LEU A 413 -3.53 -12.06 -2.65
C LEU A 413 -3.23 -12.78 -3.96
N CYS A 414 -3.54 -12.14 -5.05
CA CYS A 414 -3.25 -12.67 -6.37
C CYS A 414 -1.75 -12.77 -6.59
N ASP A 415 -1.29 -13.89 -7.14
CA ASP A 415 0.07 -13.98 -7.67
C ASP A 415 0.16 -13.22 -9.00
N THR A 416 1.38 -12.89 -9.42
CA THR A 416 1.64 -12.30 -10.73
C THR A 416 2.54 -13.24 -11.54
N VAL A 417 2.10 -13.62 -12.74
CA VAL A 417 2.92 -14.37 -13.69
C VAL A 417 3.57 -13.40 -14.66
N LEU A 418 4.88 -13.53 -14.80
CA LEU A 418 5.62 -12.87 -15.86
C LEU A 418 6.00 -13.89 -16.93
N PRO A 419 5.97 -13.52 -18.21
CA PRO A 419 6.49 -14.34 -19.29
C PRO A 419 8.02 -14.44 -19.10
N LEU A 420 8.50 -15.62 -18.79
CA LEU A 420 9.91 -15.90 -18.54
C LEU A 420 10.52 -16.67 -19.70
#